data_b4b833a92e84020a6fea3faee56d2808
#
_entry.id   b4b833a92e84020a6fea3faee56d2808
#
_cell.length_a   1.000
_cell.length_b   1.000
_cell.length_c   1.000
_cell.angle_alpha   90.00
_cell.angle_beta   90.00
_cell.angle_gamma   90.00
#
_symmetry.space_group_name_H-M   'P 1'
#
loop_
_entity.id
_entity.type
_entity.pdbx_description
1 polymer ?
#
loop_
_entity_poly.entity_id
_entity_poly.type
_entity_poly.pdbx_seq_one_letter_code
_entity_poly.pdbx_strand_id
1 'polypeptide(L)'
;MECWQGLPPEVKARYAVIRTVKRTESKELVLLQDRESDARVLLRNYPGEPSVAYRLLLKKTLSHIPEIYAVEPRAGGYYVLEQFVDGKTLSGECLSVPDALRVLKELCEALTELHALGIVHRDVKPDNLLQTPDDQIYLLDLDAARQYKNHVEKDTCMLGTAGFAAPEQFGIVQTDHRADLFALGVTLNVLVTGSHPSQILCRGPLRRVIVKCTRIDPKTRYQTARAVWRA
;
A
#
# COMPACT_ATOMS: atom_id res chain seq x y z
N MET A 1 14.89 -11.41 -19.54
CA MET A 1 14.08 -10.91 -20.67
C MET A 1 13.39 -9.67 -20.16
N GLU A 2 13.55 -8.54 -20.82
CA GLU A 2 12.97 -7.30 -20.32
C GLU A 2 11.44 -7.40 -20.35
N CYS A 3 10.77 -7.11 -19.23
CA CYS A 3 9.31 -7.18 -19.12
C CYS A 3 8.60 -6.33 -20.17
N TRP A 4 9.25 -5.26 -20.61
CA TRP A 4 8.80 -4.43 -21.72
C TRP A 4 8.61 -5.23 -23.02
N GLN A 5 9.51 -6.19 -23.33
CA GLN A 5 9.42 -6.99 -24.55
C GLN A 5 8.18 -7.88 -24.62
N GLY A 6 7.66 -8.33 -23.47
CA GLY A 6 6.45 -9.16 -23.37
C GLY A 6 5.12 -8.40 -23.37
N LEU A 7 5.13 -7.06 -23.51
CA LEU A 7 3.91 -6.27 -23.55
C LEU A 7 3.26 -6.26 -24.93
N PRO A 8 1.93 -6.04 -25.02
CA PRO A 8 1.21 -5.88 -26.26
C PRO A 8 1.77 -4.76 -27.15
N PRO A 9 1.71 -4.90 -28.49
CA PRO A 9 2.18 -3.87 -29.43
C PRO A 9 1.55 -2.50 -29.19
N GLU A 10 0.26 -2.45 -28.83
CA GLU A 10 -0.48 -1.21 -28.57
C GLU A 10 0.11 -0.44 -27.39
N VAL A 11 0.49 -1.14 -26.31
CA VAL A 11 1.15 -0.52 -25.15
C VAL A 11 2.51 0.05 -25.54
N LYS A 12 3.27 -0.70 -26.35
CA LYS A 12 4.59 -0.24 -26.83
C LYS A 12 4.49 0.94 -27.80
N ALA A 13 3.43 0.99 -28.61
CA ALA A 13 3.17 2.10 -29.52
C ALA A 13 2.82 3.39 -28.75
N ARG A 14 1.98 3.26 -27.72
CA ARG A 14 1.49 4.38 -26.94
C ARG A 14 2.52 4.93 -25.95
N TYR A 15 3.29 4.06 -25.28
CA TYR A 15 4.18 4.48 -24.20
C TYR A 15 5.66 4.39 -24.62
N ALA A 16 6.48 5.29 -24.10
CA ALA A 16 7.93 5.25 -24.16
C ALA A 16 8.51 4.92 -22.79
N VAL A 17 9.54 4.08 -22.74
CA VAL A 17 10.27 3.81 -21.48
C VAL A 17 11.14 5.01 -21.14
N ILE A 18 10.95 5.59 -19.96
CA ILE A 18 11.85 6.60 -19.38
C ILE A 18 13.01 5.89 -18.66
N ARG A 19 12.67 5.03 -17.68
CA ARG A 19 13.66 4.26 -16.90
C ARG A 19 13.01 3.11 -16.14
N THR A 20 13.82 2.11 -15.81
CA THR A 20 13.44 1.11 -14.82
C THR A 20 13.64 1.73 -13.41
N VAL A 21 12.57 1.72 -12.60
CA VAL A 21 12.59 2.26 -11.22
C VAL A 21 13.10 1.19 -10.26
N LYS A 22 12.61 -0.05 -10.40
CA LYS A 22 13.00 -1.18 -9.56
C LYS A 22 12.89 -2.48 -10.34
N ARG A 23 13.83 -3.38 -10.12
CA ARG A 23 13.81 -4.74 -10.68
C ARG A 23 14.19 -5.76 -9.62
N THR A 24 13.43 -6.83 -9.53
CA THR A 24 13.72 -8.02 -8.75
C THR A 24 13.61 -9.24 -9.67
N GLU A 25 13.89 -10.45 -9.18
CA GLU A 25 13.76 -11.67 -9.98
C GLU A 25 12.34 -11.91 -10.54
N SER A 26 11.31 -11.49 -9.81
CA SER A 26 9.90 -11.74 -10.14
C SER A 26 9.09 -10.49 -10.52
N LYS A 27 9.58 -9.30 -10.21
CA LYS A 27 8.82 -8.05 -10.36
C LYS A 27 9.68 -6.96 -10.99
N GLU A 28 9.07 -6.17 -11.85
CA GLU A 28 9.71 -5.00 -12.44
C GLU A 28 8.76 -3.80 -12.40
N LEU A 29 9.32 -2.65 -12.03
CA LEU A 29 8.64 -1.36 -11.99
C LEU A 29 9.33 -0.42 -12.99
N VAL A 30 8.59 0.05 -13.99
CA VAL A 30 9.09 0.87 -15.09
C VAL A 30 8.32 2.18 -15.16
N LEU A 31 9.04 3.29 -15.21
CA LEU A 31 8.47 4.59 -15.50
C LEU A 31 8.35 4.77 -17.01
N LEU A 32 7.14 5.06 -17.46
CA LEU A 32 6.77 5.29 -18.84
C LEU A 32 6.29 6.72 -19.04
N GLN A 33 6.37 7.18 -20.29
CA GLN A 33 5.76 8.40 -20.80
C GLN A 33 4.71 8.06 -21.85
N ASP A 34 3.50 8.54 -21.67
CA ASP A 34 2.44 8.46 -22.68
C ASP A 34 2.76 9.42 -23.81
N ARG A 35 2.88 8.92 -25.04
CA ARG A 35 3.25 9.70 -26.23
C ARG A 35 2.16 10.67 -26.69
N GLU A 36 0.90 10.44 -26.29
CA GLU A 36 -0.23 11.28 -26.68
C GLU A 36 -0.46 12.44 -25.70
N SER A 37 -0.37 12.17 -24.40
CA SER A 37 -0.65 13.13 -23.35
C SER A 37 0.58 13.72 -22.66
N ASP A 38 1.76 13.19 -22.95
CA ASP A 38 3.05 13.49 -22.27
C ASP A 38 3.04 13.12 -20.77
N ALA A 39 1.99 12.47 -20.30
CA ALA A 39 1.83 12.08 -18.89
C ALA A 39 2.78 10.94 -18.52
N ARG A 40 3.31 10.98 -17.30
CA ARG A 40 4.10 9.88 -16.74
C ARG A 40 3.19 8.83 -16.13
N VAL A 41 3.49 7.55 -16.37
CA VAL A 41 2.73 6.39 -15.93
C VAL A 41 3.68 5.34 -15.38
N LEU A 42 3.29 4.63 -14.33
CA LEU A 42 4.03 3.48 -13.83
C LEU A 42 3.47 2.19 -14.41
N LEU A 43 4.37 1.37 -14.92
CA LEU A 43 4.10 -0.01 -15.31
C LEU A 43 4.67 -0.94 -14.23
N ARG A 44 3.82 -1.77 -13.65
CA ARG A 44 4.21 -2.86 -12.77
C ARG A 44 4.02 -4.19 -13.45
N ASN A 45 5.01 -5.06 -13.40
CA ASN A 45 4.93 -6.42 -13.90
C ASN A 45 4.99 -7.41 -12.76
N TYR A 46 4.05 -8.36 -12.78
CA TYR A 46 3.89 -9.37 -11.75
C TYR A 46 3.76 -10.78 -12.35
N PRO A 47 4.23 -11.82 -11.66
CA PRO A 47 3.91 -13.20 -12.00
C PRO A 47 2.49 -13.56 -11.53
N GLY A 48 1.91 -14.60 -12.13
CA GLY A 48 0.64 -15.19 -11.69
C GLY A 48 -0.59 -14.36 -12.06
N GLU A 49 -1.62 -14.42 -11.21
CA GLU A 49 -2.91 -13.76 -11.43
C GLU A 49 -2.99 -12.42 -10.69
N PRO A 50 -3.68 -11.41 -11.27
CA PRO A 50 -3.82 -10.12 -10.64
C PRO A 50 -4.64 -10.20 -9.35
N SER A 51 -4.17 -9.47 -8.33
CA SER A 51 -4.95 -9.26 -7.10
C SER A 51 -6.33 -8.70 -7.44
N VAL A 52 -7.34 -9.20 -6.75
CA VAL A 52 -8.73 -8.69 -6.87
C VAL A 52 -8.78 -7.20 -6.55
N ALA A 53 -7.90 -6.70 -5.67
CA ALA A 53 -7.82 -5.28 -5.33
C ALA A 53 -7.54 -4.40 -6.57
N TYR A 54 -6.59 -4.76 -7.43
CA TYR A 54 -6.32 -4.03 -8.67
C TYR A 54 -7.54 -3.96 -9.59
N ARG A 55 -8.27 -5.07 -9.73
CA ARG A 55 -9.49 -5.11 -10.56
C ARG A 55 -10.61 -4.26 -9.98
N LEU A 56 -10.78 -4.25 -8.65
CA LEU A 56 -11.79 -3.43 -7.96
C LEU A 56 -11.49 -1.94 -8.04
N LEU A 57 -10.21 -1.57 -8.10
CA LEU A 57 -9.76 -0.19 -8.17
C LEU A 57 -9.62 0.34 -9.60
N LEU A 58 -9.74 -0.54 -10.61
CA LEU A 58 -9.64 -0.13 -12.01
C LEU A 58 -10.60 1.02 -12.32
N LYS A 59 -10.05 2.14 -12.81
CA LYS A 59 -10.77 3.38 -13.14
C LYS A 59 -11.53 4.00 -11.96
N LYS A 60 -11.10 3.73 -10.72
CA LYS A 60 -11.60 4.43 -9.53
C LYS A 60 -10.56 5.46 -9.08
N THR A 61 -11.03 6.64 -8.77
CA THR A 61 -10.21 7.69 -8.17
C THR A 61 -10.44 7.70 -6.67
N LEU A 62 -9.37 7.45 -5.92
CA LEU A 62 -9.32 7.54 -4.46
C LEU A 62 -8.33 8.65 -4.08
N SER A 63 -8.54 9.28 -2.91
CA SER A 63 -7.81 10.50 -2.55
C SER A 63 -6.31 10.28 -2.39
N HIS A 64 -5.92 9.12 -1.84
CA HIS A 64 -4.53 8.83 -1.42
C HIS A 64 -4.03 7.48 -1.93
N ILE A 65 -4.61 6.99 -3.01
CA ILE A 65 -4.20 5.76 -3.70
C ILE A 65 -3.96 6.11 -5.17
N PRO A 66 -2.84 5.70 -5.78
CA PRO A 66 -2.63 5.92 -7.21
C PRO A 66 -3.77 5.32 -8.05
N GLU A 67 -4.24 6.05 -9.05
CA GLU A 67 -5.29 5.57 -9.95
C GLU A 67 -4.78 4.40 -10.80
N ILE A 68 -5.58 3.35 -10.95
CA ILE A 68 -5.27 2.18 -11.76
C ILE A 68 -5.90 2.34 -13.14
N TYR A 69 -5.09 2.46 -14.17
CA TYR A 69 -5.52 2.70 -15.55
C TYR A 69 -5.81 1.40 -16.30
N ALA A 70 -4.99 0.36 -16.09
CA ALA A 70 -5.17 -0.95 -16.72
C ALA A 70 -4.62 -2.08 -15.84
N VAL A 71 -5.26 -3.26 -15.95
CA VAL A 71 -4.82 -4.51 -15.34
C VAL A 71 -5.02 -5.60 -16.37
N GLU A 72 -3.96 -6.05 -17.03
CA GLU A 72 -4.05 -6.91 -18.20
C GLU A 72 -3.13 -8.13 -18.09
N PRO A 73 -3.55 -9.27 -18.62
CA PRO A 73 -2.72 -10.46 -18.65
C PRO A 73 -1.54 -10.28 -19.63
N ARG A 74 -0.45 -10.99 -19.35
CA ARG A 74 0.69 -11.17 -20.25
C ARG A 74 1.26 -12.58 -20.11
N ALA A 75 2.18 -12.95 -20.97
CA ALA A 75 2.89 -14.23 -20.87
C ALA A 75 3.60 -14.35 -19.50
N GLY A 76 3.19 -15.35 -18.71
CA GLY A 76 3.76 -15.66 -17.40
C GLY A 76 3.30 -14.76 -16.25
N GLY A 77 2.22 -13.97 -16.44
CA GLY A 77 1.66 -13.12 -15.39
C GLY A 77 0.74 -12.02 -15.89
N TYR A 78 0.84 -10.85 -15.26
CA TYR A 78 0.04 -9.68 -15.63
C TYR A 78 0.85 -8.40 -15.48
N TYR A 79 0.34 -7.32 -16.07
CA TYR A 79 0.85 -5.98 -15.81
C TYR A 79 -0.24 -5.04 -15.32
N VAL A 80 0.18 -4.03 -14.58
CA VAL A 80 -0.67 -2.94 -14.11
C VAL A 80 -0.09 -1.64 -14.65
N LEU A 81 -0.94 -0.80 -15.25
CA LEU A 81 -0.63 0.60 -15.51
C LEU A 81 -1.31 1.44 -14.45
N GLU A 82 -0.54 2.27 -13.75
CA GLU A 82 -1.04 3.11 -12.68
C GLU A 82 -0.49 4.53 -12.78
N GLN A 83 -1.15 5.45 -12.10
CA GLN A 83 -0.71 6.82 -11.94
C GLN A 83 0.73 6.87 -11.41
N PHE A 84 1.59 7.63 -12.09
CA PHE A 84 2.87 8.02 -11.51
C PHE A 84 2.64 9.17 -10.53
N VAL A 85 2.92 8.95 -9.27
CA VAL A 85 2.94 9.99 -8.23
C VAL A 85 4.40 10.37 -8.01
N ASP A 86 4.75 11.64 -8.24
CA ASP A 86 6.09 12.14 -7.96
C ASP A 86 6.26 12.40 -6.47
N GLY A 87 7.38 11.98 -5.90
CA GLY A 87 7.61 12.14 -4.47
C GLY A 87 8.71 11.25 -3.93
N LYS A 88 8.82 11.21 -2.61
CA LYS A 88 9.77 10.38 -1.86
C LYS A 88 9.03 9.43 -0.94
N THR A 89 9.49 8.19 -0.86
CA THR A 89 8.98 7.27 0.16
C THR A 89 9.42 7.72 1.55
N LEU A 90 8.60 7.43 2.56
CA LEU A 90 8.93 7.71 3.96
C LEU A 90 9.85 6.65 4.59
N SER A 91 10.44 5.78 3.78
CA SER A 91 11.39 4.77 4.23
C SER A 91 12.64 5.41 4.83
N GLY A 92 12.96 5.07 6.08
CA GLY A 92 14.11 5.63 6.79
C GLY A 92 13.93 7.05 7.31
N GLU A 93 12.78 7.69 7.07
CA GLU A 93 12.48 9.02 7.58
C GLU A 93 12.12 8.98 9.08
N CYS A 94 12.49 10.05 9.79
CA CYS A 94 12.08 10.29 11.16
C CYS A 94 11.35 11.64 11.23
N LEU A 95 10.05 11.59 11.49
CA LEU A 95 9.16 12.74 11.39
C LEU A 95 8.97 13.44 12.73
N SER A 96 8.71 14.74 12.68
CA SER A 96 8.16 15.47 13.82
C SER A 96 6.74 14.97 14.15
N VAL A 97 6.27 15.18 15.38
CA VAL A 97 4.89 14.80 15.76
C VAL A 97 3.82 15.48 14.90
N PRO A 98 3.90 16.77 14.55
CA PRO A 98 2.98 17.40 13.62
C PRO A 98 2.94 16.74 12.24
N ASP A 99 4.10 16.40 11.67
CA ASP A 99 4.17 15.74 10.36
C ASP A 99 3.60 14.32 10.42
N ALA A 100 3.91 13.57 11.48
CA ALA A 100 3.34 12.25 11.71
C ALA A 100 1.80 12.28 11.88
N LEU A 101 1.24 13.34 12.46
CA LEU A 101 -0.21 13.54 12.55
C LEU A 101 -0.83 13.81 11.17
N ARG A 102 -0.14 14.55 10.29
CA ARG A 102 -0.59 14.73 8.90
C ARG A 102 -0.60 13.38 8.15
N VAL A 103 0.50 12.62 8.23
CA VAL A 103 0.57 11.26 7.66
C VAL A 103 -0.55 10.38 8.20
N LEU A 104 -0.80 10.41 9.52
CA LEU A 104 -1.89 9.64 10.14
C LEU A 104 -3.25 9.99 9.53
N LYS A 105 -3.55 11.28 9.35
CA LYS A 105 -4.82 11.73 8.78
C LYS A 105 -5.04 11.14 7.39
N GLU A 106 -4.10 11.39 6.47
CA GLU A 106 -4.23 10.99 5.08
C GLU A 106 -4.18 9.47 4.90
N LEU A 107 -3.36 8.77 5.69
CA LEU A 107 -3.38 7.31 5.72
C LEU A 107 -4.71 6.73 6.25
N CYS A 108 -5.33 7.37 7.24
CA CYS A 108 -6.67 6.98 7.70
C CYS A 108 -7.74 7.23 6.62
N GLU A 109 -7.61 8.28 5.83
CA GLU A 109 -8.49 8.56 4.69
C GLU A 109 -8.34 7.48 3.62
N ALA A 110 -7.11 7.17 3.18
CA ALA A 110 -6.80 6.09 2.25
C ALA A 110 -7.39 4.74 2.70
N LEU A 111 -7.12 4.35 3.95
CA LEU A 111 -7.62 3.08 4.51
C LEU A 111 -9.14 3.07 4.65
N THR A 112 -9.77 4.21 4.95
CA THR A 112 -11.24 4.30 5.02
C THR A 112 -11.87 4.02 3.66
N GLU A 113 -11.30 4.58 2.58
CA GLU A 113 -11.79 4.35 1.22
C GLU A 113 -11.59 2.91 0.75
N LEU A 114 -10.40 2.33 0.99
CA LEU A 114 -10.12 0.92 0.68
C LEU A 114 -11.05 -0.04 1.43
N HIS A 115 -11.20 0.17 2.75
CA HIS A 115 -12.05 -0.68 3.60
C HIS A 115 -13.53 -0.58 3.21
N ALA A 116 -14.01 0.58 2.74
CA ALA A 116 -15.37 0.74 2.23
C ALA A 116 -15.62 -0.09 0.95
N LEU A 117 -14.57 -0.38 0.19
CA LEU A 117 -14.61 -1.29 -0.98
C LEU A 117 -14.39 -2.76 -0.59
N GLY A 118 -14.26 -3.06 0.70
CA GLY A 118 -13.93 -4.40 1.20
C GLY A 118 -12.48 -4.82 0.91
N ILE A 119 -11.58 -3.87 0.63
CA ILE A 119 -10.16 -4.15 0.36
C ILE A 119 -9.35 -3.95 1.64
N VAL A 120 -8.56 -4.95 2.01
CA VAL A 120 -7.53 -4.89 3.07
C VAL A 120 -6.18 -4.80 2.41
N HIS A 121 -5.37 -3.81 2.77
CA HIS A 121 -4.07 -3.51 2.13
C HIS A 121 -2.98 -4.52 2.51
N ARG A 122 -2.85 -4.87 3.80
CA ARG A 122 -2.00 -5.91 4.38
C ARG A 122 -0.48 -5.63 4.38
N ASP A 123 -0.03 -4.51 3.80
CA ASP A 123 1.39 -4.13 3.77
C ASP A 123 1.60 -2.62 4.01
N VAL A 124 0.90 -2.07 5.02
CA VAL A 124 1.08 -0.67 5.43
C VAL A 124 2.41 -0.52 6.15
N LYS A 125 3.34 0.27 5.57
CA LYS A 125 4.68 0.54 6.12
C LYS A 125 5.28 1.80 5.49
N PRO A 126 6.35 2.40 6.06
CA PRO A 126 6.97 3.61 5.51
C PRO A 126 7.43 3.49 4.06
N ASP A 127 7.90 2.31 3.63
CA ASP A 127 8.33 2.04 2.25
C ASP A 127 7.20 2.18 1.22
N ASN A 128 5.96 1.95 1.66
CA ASN A 128 4.76 2.04 0.84
C ASN A 128 4.01 3.37 1.04
N LEU A 129 4.56 4.32 1.80
CA LEU A 129 4.05 5.67 1.92
C LEU A 129 4.93 6.62 1.12
N LEU A 130 4.34 7.37 0.20
CA LEU A 130 5.02 8.35 -0.62
C LEU A 130 4.50 9.74 -0.28
N GLN A 131 5.41 10.67 0.00
CA GLN A 131 5.12 12.08 0.20
C GLN A 131 5.46 12.85 -1.07
N THR A 132 4.49 13.58 -1.59
CA THR A 132 4.64 14.46 -2.75
C THR A 132 5.31 15.79 -2.37
N PRO A 133 5.80 16.60 -3.33
CA PRO A 133 6.37 17.92 -3.05
C PRO A 133 5.38 18.91 -2.42
N ASP A 134 4.08 18.72 -2.61
CA ASP A 134 2.99 19.48 -1.98
C ASP A 134 2.47 18.83 -0.69
N ASP A 135 3.28 17.95 -0.10
CA ASP A 135 3.07 17.32 1.19
C ASP A 135 1.89 16.33 1.28
N GLN A 136 1.30 15.89 0.17
CA GLN A 136 0.29 14.85 0.19
C GLN A 136 0.91 13.46 0.36
N ILE A 137 0.20 12.57 1.06
CA ILE A 137 0.64 11.20 1.28
C ILE A 137 -0.15 10.25 0.39
N TYR A 138 0.54 9.37 -0.31
CA TYR A 138 -0.04 8.27 -1.07
C TYR A 138 0.37 6.94 -0.47
N LEU A 139 -0.60 6.03 -0.35
CA LEU A 139 -0.38 4.63 0.01
C LEU A 139 -0.21 3.81 -1.27
N LEU A 140 0.96 3.23 -1.44
CA LEU A 140 1.39 2.51 -2.63
C LEU A 140 1.31 1.00 -2.44
N ASP A 141 1.38 0.26 -3.54
CA ASP A 141 1.62 -1.18 -3.61
C ASP A 141 0.51 -2.07 -3.05
N LEU A 142 -0.40 -2.45 -3.94
CA LEU A 142 -1.56 -3.30 -3.64
C LEU A 142 -1.30 -4.81 -3.83
N ASP A 143 -0.04 -5.24 -3.91
CA ASP A 143 0.33 -6.63 -4.16
C ASP A 143 -0.19 -7.60 -3.10
N ALA A 144 -0.05 -7.19 -1.83
CA ALA A 144 -0.53 -7.95 -0.70
C ALA A 144 -2.03 -7.77 -0.44
N ALA A 145 -2.66 -6.81 -1.14
CA ALA A 145 -4.04 -6.43 -0.87
C ALA A 145 -5.02 -7.54 -1.26
N ARG A 146 -6.06 -7.70 -0.46
CA ARG A 146 -7.09 -8.73 -0.65
C ARG A 146 -8.48 -8.17 -0.43
N GLN A 147 -9.45 -8.71 -1.16
CA GLN A 147 -10.85 -8.48 -0.85
C GLN A 147 -11.27 -9.31 0.36
N TYR A 148 -11.81 -8.66 1.38
CA TYR A 148 -12.46 -9.33 2.50
C TYR A 148 -13.80 -9.91 2.04
N LYS A 149 -13.98 -11.23 2.22
CA LYS A 149 -15.24 -11.92 1.96
C LYS A 149 -15.80 -12.44 3.29
N ASN A 150 -17.09 -12.24 3.52
CA ASN A 150 -17.77 -12.69 4.75
C ASN A 150 -17.81 -14.23 4.94
N HIS A 151 -17.33 -15.00 3.97
CA HIS A 151 -17.24 -16.46 4.06
C HIS A 151 -15.79 -16.88 4.31
N VAL A 152 -15.59 -17.75 5.29
CA VAL A 152 -14.30 -18.22 5.81
C VAL A 152 -13.47 -18.90 4.73
N GLU A 153 -12.73 -18.14 3.95
CA GLU A 153 -11.59 -18.65 3.20
C GLU A 153 -10.34 -18.40 4.06
N LYS A 154 -9.60 -19.46 4.35
CA LYS A 154 -8.30 -19.37 5.04
C LYS A 154 -7.35 -18.54 4.19
N ASP A 155 -6.58 -17.66 4.82
CA ASP A 155 -5.46 -17.03 4.14
C ASP A 155 -4.43 -18.11 3.79
N THR A 156 -4.24 -18.37 2.50
CA THR A 156 -3.41 -19.46 1.99
C THR A 156 -1.92 -19.12 1.94
N CYS A 157 -1.56 -17.87 2.17
CA CYS A 157 -0.17 -17.40 2.13
C CYS A 157 0.10 -16.45 3.30
N MET A 158 1.24 -16.63 3.94
CA MET A 158 1.81 -15.64 4.86
C MET A 158 2.23 -14.43 4.02
N LEU A 159 1.47 -13.35 4.09
CA LEU A 159 1.74 -12.10 3.36
C LEU A 159 1.86 -10.95 4.36
N GLY A 160 2.80 -10.09 4.10
CA GLY A 160 3.09 -8.92 4.91
C GLY A 160 4.59 -8.80 5.22
N THR A 161 5.03 -7.61 5.54
CA THR A 161 6.43 -7.36 5.92
C THR A 161 6.64 -7.70 7.39
N ALA A 162 7.65 -8.53 7.68
CA ALA A 162 8.02 -8.86 9.05
C ALA A 162 8.22 -7.58 9.90
N GLY A 163 7.62 -7.56 11.09
CA GLY A 163 7.62 -6.41 11.97
C GLY A 163 6.45 -5.45 11.78
N PHE A 164 5.84 -5.35 10.60
CA PHE A 164 4.66 -4.50 10.36
C PHE A 164 3.35 -5.29 10.32
N ALA A 165 3.42 -6.55 9.86
CA ALA A 165 2.24 -7.40 9.74
C ALA A 165 1.63 -7.73 11.10
N ALA A 166 0.30 -7.70 11.15
CA ALA A 166 -0.45 -8.05 12.36
C ALA A 166 -0.30 -9.55 12.68
N PRO A 167 -0.36 -9.94 13.98
CA PRO A 167 -0.19 -11.34 14.39
C PRO A 167 -1.14 -12.31 13.66
N GLU A 168 -2.38 -11.91 13.41
CA GLU A 168 -3.36 -12.73 12.69
C GLU A 168 -3.00 -12.99 11.22
N GLN A 169 -2.12 -12.18 10.60
CA GLN A 169 -1.63 -12.42 9.22
C GLN A 169 -0.73 -13.65 9.13
N PHE A 170 -0.18 -14.12 10.26
CA PHE A 170 0.62 -15.34 10.35
C PHE A 170 -0.19 -16.56 10.80
N GLY A 171 -1.49 -16.40 11.04
CA GLY A 171 -2.39 -17.44 11.51
C GLY A 171 -3.24 -18.09 10.40
N ILE A 172 -4.13 -19.00 10.83
CA ILE A 172 -5.04 -19.76 9.95
C ILE A 172 -6.37 -18.99 9.73
N VAL A 173 -6.54 -17.83 10.37
CA VAL A 173 -7.78 -17.04 10.35
C VAL A 173 -7.70 -15.99 9.27
N GLN A 174 -8.83 -15.74 8.60
CA GLN A 174 -8.92 -14.67 7.60
C GLN A 174 -8.59 -13.31 8.21
N THR A 175 -7.68 -12.60 7.56
CA THR A 175 -7.27 -11.25 7.94
C THR A 175 -8.33 -10.23 7.50
N ASP A 176 -8.81 -9.38 8.40
CA ASP A 176 -9.71 -8.28 8.09
C ASP A 176 -9.01 -6.90 8.15
N HIS A 177 -9.75 -5.83 7.89
CA HIS A 177 -9.27 -4.45 7.86
C HIS A 177 -8.56 -3.97 9.13
N ARG A 178 -8.75 -4.65 10.27
CA ARG A 178 -8.07 -4.32 11.54
C ARG A 178 -6.59 -4.69 11.54
N ALA A 179 -6.14 -5.52 10.59
CA ALA A 179 -4.73 -5.76 10.36
C ALA A 179 -4.03 -4.51 9.82
N ASP A 180 -4.68 -3.75 8.93
CA ASP A 180 -4.14 -2.47 8.46
C ASP A 180 -4.02 -1.45 9.59
N LEU A 181 -4.94 -1.47 10.57
CA LEU A 181 -4.88 -0.59 11.74
C LEU A 181 -3.73 -0.95 12.68
N PHE A 182 -3.37 -2.24 12.77
CA PHE A 182 -2.17 -2.67 13.49
C PHE A 182 -0.92 -2.14 12.78
N ALA A 183 -0.81 -2.38 11.49
CA ALA A 183 0.31 -1.94 10.67
C ALA A 183 0.47 -0.41 10.65
N LEU A 184 -0.65 0.34 10.63
CA LEU A 184 -0.67 1.80 10.80
C LEU A 184 -0.06 2.22 12.13
N GLY A 185 -0.40 1.55 13.24
CA GLY A 185 0.16 1.86 14.55
C GLY A 185 1.67 1.63 14.61
N VAL A 186 2.16 0.51 14.04
CA VAL A 186 3.59 0.22 13.91
C VAL A 186 4.27 1.29 13.05
N THR A 187 3.70 1.59 11.89
CA THR A 187 4.23 2.59 10.94
C THR A 187 4.38 3.96 11.59
N LEU A 188 3.37 4.43 12.31
CA LEU A 188 3.46 5.70 13.03
C LEU A 188 4.58 5.70 14.07
N ASN A 189 4.74 4.62 14.82
CA ASN A 189 5.83 4.53 15.78
C ASN A 189 7.19 4.61 15.10
N VAL A 190 7.36 3.85 14.01
CA VAL A 190 8.62 3.86 13.25
C VAL A 190 8.91 5.25 12.68
N LEU A 191 7.92 5.93 12.12
CA LEU A 191 8.09 7.29 11.57
C LEU A 191 8.46 8.33 12.64
N VAL A 192 8.08 8.14 13.91
CA VAL A 192 8.41 9.12 14.98
C VAL A 192 9.67 8.74 15.73
N THR A 193 10.00 7.45 15.89
CA THR A 193 11.10 6.98 16.74
C THR A 193 12.25 6.34 15.99
N GLY A 194 12.09 6.06 14.69
CA GLY A 194 13.02 5.26 13.91
C GLY A 194 13.04 3.77 14.31
N SER A 195 12.15 3.31 15.21
CA SER A 195 12.23 1.98 15.82
C SER A 195 10.87 1.30 15.89
N HIS A 196 10.87 -0.04 15.86
CA HIS A 196 9.66 -0.82 16.10
C HIS A 196 9.11 -0.58 17.53
N PRO A 197 7.77 -0.53 17.75
CA PRO A 197 7.19 -0.22 19.06
C PRO A 197 7.53 -1.23 20.18
N SER A 198 8.00 -2.44 19.84
CA SER A 198 8.52 -3.39 20.83
C SER A 198 9.91 -3.02 21.37
N GLN A 199 10.64 -2.18 20.67
CA GLN A 199 11.98 -1.70 21.06
C GLN A 199 11.90 -0.33 21.71
N ILE A 200 11.30 0.64 21.00
CA ILE A 200 11.13 2.00 21.48
C ILE A 200 9.70 2.44 21.16
N LEU A 201 8.91 2.68 22.20
CA LEU A 201 7.56 3.22 22.05
C LEU A 201 7.59 4.73 22.15
N CYS A 202 6.97 5.43 21.19
CA CYS A 202 6.91 6.88 21.18
C CYS A 202 6.27 7.44 22.45
N ARG A 203 6.64 8.68 22.79
CA ARG A 203 6.07 9.41 23.94
C ARG A 203 5.04 10.44 23.44
N GLY A 204 4.28 11.01 24.36
CA GLY A 204 3.30 12.04 24.04
C GLY A 204 1.97 11.52 23.53
N PRO A 205 1.19 12.34 22.78
CA PRO A 205 -0.21 12.05 22.44
C PRO A 205 -0.36 10.81 21.55
N LEU A 206 0.51 10.61 20.58
CA LEU A 206 0.47 9.47 19.66
C LEU A 206 0.63 8.12 20.35
N ARG A 207 1.26 8.08 21.53
CA ARG A 207 1.47 6.83 22.29
C ARG A 207 0.18 6.05 22.51
N ARG A 208 -0.92 6.75 22.87
CA ARG A 208 -2.22 6.10 23.15
C ARG A 208 -2.79 5.46 21.89
N VAL A 209 -2.69 6.16 20.78
CA VAL A 209 -3.15 5.68 19.47
C VAL A 209 -2.36 4.43 19.08
N ILE A 210 -1.03 4.51 19.11
CA ILE A 210 -0.13 3.41 18.74
C ILE A 210 -0.38 2.17 19.59
N VAL A 211 -0.41 2.32 20.93
CA VAL A 211 -0.65 1.20 21.86
C VAL A 211 -1.99 0.52 21.59
N LYS A 212 -3.03 1.28 21.27
CA LYS A 212 -4.35 0.69 21.00
C LYS A 212 -4.39 0.03 19.61
N CYS A 213 -3.75 0.60 18.60
CA CYS A 213 -3.63 -0.01 17.26
C CYS A 213 -2.87 -1.35 17.32
N THR A 214 -1.78 -1.42 18.10
CA THR A 214 -0.87 -2.57 18.14
C THR A 214 -1.25 -3.65 19.15
N ARG A 215 -2.49 -3.66 19.66
CA ARG A 215 -2.97 -4.76 20.51
C ARG A 215 -3.01 -6.07 19.74
N ILE A 216 -2.69 -7.16 20.42
CA ILE A 216 -2.65 -8.51 19.82
C ILE A 216 -4.05 -8.91 19.34
N ASP A 217 -5.06 -8.79 20.21
CA ASP A 217 -6.45 -9.11 19.86
C ASP A 217 -7.07 -7.99 18.99
N PRO A 218 -7.46 -8.26 17.73
CA PRO A 218 -8.09 -7.30 16.83
C PRO A 218 -9.37 -6.67 17.40
N LYS A 219 -10.11 -7.39 18.26
CA LYS A 219 -11.35 -6.89 18.88
C LYS A 219 -11.08 -5.74 19.83
N THR A 220 -9.88 -5.65 20.38
CA THR A 220 -9.49 -4.61 21.35
C THR A 220 -8.83 -3.39 20.70
N ARG A 221 -8.55 -3.44 19.39
CA ARG A 221 -8.05 -2.33 18.58
C ARG A 221 -9.17 -1.32 18.28
N TYR A 222 -8.82 -0.24 17.60
CA TYR A 222 -9.83 0.54 16.88
C TYR A 222 -10.52 -0.36 15.84
N GLN A 223 -11.81 -0.09 15.60
CA GLN A 223 -12.58 -0.93 14.66
C GLN A 223 -12.66 -0.31 13.25
N THR A 224 -12.24 0.92 13.07
CA THR A 224 -12.18 1.59 11.76
C THR A 224 -11.00 2.57 11.72
N ALA A 225 -10.46 2.86 10.52
CA ALA A 225 -9.44 3.88 10.33
C ALA A 225 -9.94 5.26 10.75
N ARG A 226 -11.21 5.58 10.48
CA ARG A 226 -11.85 6.82 10.94
C ARG A 226 -11.86 6.96 12.46
N ALA A 227 -12.00 5.85 13.21
CA ALA A 227 -11.93 5.88 14.67
C ALA A 227 -10.51 6.10 15.19
N VAL A 228 -9.48 5.70 14.44
CA VAL A 228 -8.08 6.01 14.77
C VAL A 228 -7.84 7.52 14.68
N TRP A 229 -8.26 8.14 13.58
CA TRP A 229 -8.07 9.59 13.37
C TRP A 229 -8.77 10.46 14.40
N ARG A 230 -9.93 10.03 14.90
CA ARG A 230 -10.72 10.79 15.89
C ARG A 230 -10.22 10.68 17.34
N ALA A 231 -9.22 9.86 17.60
CA ALA A 231 -8.72 9.55 18.95
C ALA A 231 -7.54 10.43 19.35
#